data_193beaea099b78561b0c2ff1003d1609
#
_entry.id   193beaea099b78561b0c2ff1003d1609
#
_cell.length_a   1.000
_cell.length_b   1.000
_cell.length_c   1.000
_cell.angle_alpha   90.00
_cell.angle_beta   90.00
_cell.angle_gamma   90.00
#
_symmetry.space_group_name_H-M   'P 1'
#
loop_
_entity.id
_entity.type
_entity.pdbx_description
1 polymer ?
#
loop_
_entity_poly.entity_id
_entity_poly.type
_entity_poly.pdbx_seq_one_letter_code
_entity_poly.pdbx_strand_id
1 'polypeptide(L)'
;MSNNYFNTLSLRQQVGELSNCRLMDASEFDGVEALRGKKIVIVGCGAQGLNQGLNLRDSGLDVSYALRESAIAEKRQSWKNAAENDFVVSTYEELLPTADLVINLTPDKQHSKVVSEVMPLMKKGACLSYSHGFNIVEEGMQIREDLTVIMVAPKSPGSEVRAEYLRGFGVPTLIAVHGENDPNGDGLEIAKAYCCGTGGDRAGVLYSSFTAEVKSDLMGEQTILCGVLQTGSILFLGRVGDPTAS
;
A
#
# COMPACT_ATOMS: atom_id res chain seq x y z
N MET A 1 -18.66 -6.01 19.33
CA MET A 1 -17.21 -5.83 19.10
C MET A 1 -16.98 -6.29 17.68
N SER A 2 -16.44 -5.46 16.81
CA SER A 2 -16.12 -5.84 15.43
C SER A 2 -15.14 -7.01 15.47
N ASN A 3 -15.33 -8.00 14.61
CA ASN A 3 -14.48 -9.17 14.50
C ASN A 3 -13.18 -8.75 13.80
N ASN A 4 -12.32 -8.06 14.54
CA ASN A 4 -11.03 -7.60 14.09
C ASN A 4 -10.09 -8.80 13.94
N TYR A 5 -9.42 -8.94 12.80
CA TYR A 5 -8.47 -10.02 12.50
C TYR A 5 -7.50 -10.28 13.67
N PHE A 6 -6.88 -9.24 14.21
CA PHE A 6 -5.95 -9.38 15.33
C PHE A 6 -6.58 -10.07 16.55
N ASN A 7 -7.85 -9.81 16.83
CA ASN A 7 -8.57 -10.40 17.95
C ASN A 7 -8.97 -11.87 17.72
N THR A 8 -8.90 -12.35 16.48
CA THR A 8 -9.11 -13.76 16.15
C THR A 8 -7.88 -14.63 16.38
N LEU A 9 -6.70 -14.00 16.47
CA LEU A 9 -5.42 -14.66 16.66
C LEU A 9 -5.23 -15.16 18.12
N SER A 10 -4.53 -16.29 18.29
CA SER A 10 -4.04 -16.71 19.60
C SER A 10 -3.06 -15.68 20.19
N LEU A 11 -2.90 -15.64 21.50
CA LEU A 11 -1.97 -14.72 22.17
C LEU A 11 -0.54 -14.80 21.59
N ARG A 12 -0.07 -16.02 21.26
CA ARG A 12 1.25 -16.22 20.64
C ARG A 12 1.36 -15.57 19.27
N GLN A 13 0.31 -15.69 18.46
CA GLN A 13 0.25 -15.03 17.15
C GLN A 13 0.17 -13.51 17.30
N GLN A 14 -0.65 -13.02 18.25
CA GLN A 14 -0.74 -11.57 18.53
C GLN A 14 0.62 -10.99 18.93
N VAL A 15 1.36 -11.70 19.80
CA VAL A 15 2.72 -11.28 20.18
C VAL A 15 3.68 -11.36 18.99
N GLY A 16 3.58 -12.40 18.16
CA GLY A 16 4.35 -12.54 16.92
C GLY A 16 4.12 -11.38 15.96
N GLU A 17 2.87 -11.04 15.68
CA GLU A 17 2.47 -9.92 14.84
C GLU A 17 3.04 -8.56 15.32
N LEU A 18 3.14 -8.37 16.63
CA LEU A 18 3.66 -7.14 17.23
C LEU A 18 5.20 -7.10 17.35
N SER A 19 5.85 -8.26 17.37
CA SER A 19 7.31 -8.37 17.60
C SER A 19 8.11 -8.68 16.34
N ASN A 20 7.49 -9.16 15.27
CA ASN A 20 8.15 -9.56 14.02
C ASN A 20 8.45 -8.36 13.10
N CYS A 21 9.01 -7.30 13.66
CA CYS A 21 9.39 -6.13 12.89
C CYS A 21 10.92 -6.08 12.81
N ARG A 22 11.47 -6.13 11.58
CA ARG A 22 12.91 -6.05 11.37
C ARG A 22 13.28 -5.16 10.20
N LEU A 23 14.37 -4.42 10.33
CA LEU A 23 14.98 -3.73 9.20
C LEU A 23 15.64 -4.79 8.29
N MET A 24 15.33 -4.74 7.01
CA MET A 24 15.90 -5.66 6.03
C MET A 24 17.26 -5.13 5.54
N ASP A 25 18.16 -6.08 5.26
CA ASP A 25 19.45 -5.76 4.67
C ASP A 25 19.31 -5.57 3.15
N ALA A 26 20.11 -4.68 2.58
CA ALA A 26 20.09 -4.43 1.13
C ALA A 26 20.43 -5.68 0.30
N SER A 27 21.19 -6.62 0.84
CA SER A 27 21.53 -7.90 0.19
C SER A 27 20.33 -8.87 0.06
N GLU A 28 19.21 -8.59 0.72
CA GLU A 28 18.00 -9.41 0.63
C GLU A 28 17.15 -9.07 -0.60
N PHE A 29 17.50 -8.07 -1.39
CA PHE A 29 16.73 -7.58 -2.52
C PHE A 29 17.39 -7.92 -3.85
N ASP A 30 16.64 -8.60 -4.73
CA ASP A 30 17.06 -8.98 -6.09
C ASP A 30 16.45 -8.06 -7.17
N GLY A 31 16.14 -6.82 -6.82
CA GLY A 31 15.48 -5.87 -7.71
C GLY A 31 14.04 -6.27 -8.02
N VAL A 32 13.63 -6.08 -9.26
CA VAL A 32 12.24 -6.31 -9.71
C VAL A 32 12.02 -7.69 -10.35
N GLU A 33 12.95 -8.61 -10.23
CA GLU A 33 12.94 -9.88 -10.99
C GLU A 33 11.67 -10.71 -10.77
N ALA A 34 11.13 -10.78 -9.54
CA ALA A 34 9.91 -11.51 -9.25
C ALA A 34 8.66 -10.94 -9.94
N LEU A 35 8.73 -9.70 -10.45
CA LEU A 35 7.66 -9.03 -11.19
C LEU A 35 7.95 -8.89 -12.70
N ARG A 36 9.12 -9.30 -13.16
CA ARG A 36 9.49 -9.19 -14.58
C ARG A 36 8.59 -10.07 -15.44
N GLY A 37 8.00 -9.47 -16.48
CA GLY A 37 7.06 -10.15 -17.39
C GLY A 37 5.68 -10.43 -16.80
N LYS A 38 5.42 -10.01 -15.56
CA LYS A 38 4.08 -10.07 -14.94
C LYS A 38 3.28 -8.81 -15.26
N LYS A 39 1.96 -8.99 -15.39
CA LYS A 39 1.01 -7.87 -15.57
C LYS A 39 0.63 -7.27 -14.22
N ILE A 40 0.94 -6.00 -14.05
CA ILE A 40 0.60 -5.24 -12.86
C ILE A 40 -0.58 -4.33 -13.19
N VAL A 41 -1.63 -4.44 -12.40
CA VAL A 41 -2.82 -3.60 -12.52
C VAL A 41 -3.02 -2.80 -11.24
N ILE A 42 -3.00 -1.48 -11.36
CA ILE A 42 -3.27 -0.57 -10.25
C ILE A 42 -4.75 -0.20 -10.27
N VAL A 43 -5.41 -0.36 -9.13
CA VAL A 43 -6.79 0.08 -8.89
C VAL A 43 -6.75 1.41 -8.14
N GLY A 44 -7.19 2.48 -8.83
CA GLY A 44 -7.09 3.84 -8.32
C GLY A 44 -5.85 4.60 -8.80
N CYS A 45 -6.04 5.81 -9.32
CA CYS A 45 -4.97 6.68 -9.82
C CYS A 45 -5.05 8.06 -9.14
N GLY A 46 -4.99 8.05 -7.81
CA GLY A 46 -4.75 9.23 -6.99
C GLY A 46 -3.25 9.57 -6.91
N ALA A 47 -2.85 10.35 -5.91
CA ALA A 47 -1.44 10.74 -5.75
C ALA A 47 -0.52 9.53 -5.57
N GLN A 48 -0.86 8.57 -4.71
CA GLN A 48 -0.08 7.33 -4.53
C GLN A 48 -0.12 6.48 -5.81
N GLY A 49 -1.33 6.24 -6.35
CA GLY A 49 -1.50 5.39 -7.53
C GLY A 49 -0.67 5.86 -8.72
N LEU A 50 -0.75 7.15 -9.06
CA LEU A 50 0.02 7.72 -10.17
C LEU A 50 1.53 7.58 -9.95
N ASN A 51 2.02 8.06 -8.81
CA ASN A 51 3.46 8.17 -8.58
C ASN A 51 4.14 6.80 -8.41
N GLN A 52 3.49 5.85 -7.75
CA GLN A 52 3.99 4.47 -7.68
C GLN A 52 3.95 3.80 -9.05
N GLY A 53 2.88 3.99 -9.84
CA GLY A 53 2.81 3.45 -11.20
C GLY A 53 3.90 3.99 -12.13
N LEU A 54 4.22 5.29 -12.04
CA LEU A 54 5.34 5.89 -12.76
C LEU A 54 6.68 5.24 -12.38
N ASN A 55 6.93 5.03 -11.08
CA ASN A 55 8.16 4.40 -10.60
C ASN A 55 8.27 2.95 -11.08
N LEU A 56 7.18 2.16 -10.98
CA LEU A 56 7.14 0.78 -11.47
C LEU A 56 7.42 0.69 -12.97
N ARG A 57 6.81 1.58 -13.77
CA ARG A 57 7.05 1.66 -15.21
C ARG A 57 8.51 2.03 -15.52
N ASP A 58 9.06 3.02 -14.83
CA ASP A 58 10.45 3.44 -15.02
C ASP A 58 11.45 2.36 -14.55
N SER A 59 10.99 1.43 -13.69
CA SER A 59 11.72 0.22 -13.30
C SER A 59 11.57 -0.94 -14.30
N GLY A 60 10.91 -0.71 -15.44
CA GLY A 60 10.78 -1.67 -16.54
C GLY A 60 9.64 -2.68 -16.37
N LEU A 61 8.63 -2.37 -15.57
CA LEU A 61 7.48 -3.23 -15.32
C LEU A 61 6.26 -2.83 -16.18
N ASP A 62 5.43 -3.81 -16.52
CA ASP A 62 4.18 -3.63 -17.29
C ASP A 62 3.04 -3.21 -16.36
N VAL A 63 2.65 -1.94 -16.43
CA VAL A 63 1.67 -1.32 -15.53
C VAL A 63 0.48 -0.79 -16.31
N SER A 64 -0.73 -1.15 -15.85
CA SER A 64 -2.00 -0.65 -16.36
C SER A 64 -2.89 -0.19 -15.20
N TYR A 65 -3.90 0.61 -15.49
CA TYR A 65 -4.86 1.10 -14.49
C TYR A 65 -6.25 0.55 -14.74
N ALA A 66 -6.81 -0.13 -13.76
CA ALA A 66 -8.21 -0.51 -13.76
C ALA A 66 -9.04 0.53 -13.01
N LEU A 67 -10.02 1.10 -13.67
CA LEU A 67 -10.93 2.09 -13.13
C LEU A 67 -12.39 1.66 -13.33
N ARG A 68 -13.28 2.20 -12.50
CA ARG A 68 -14.73 2.01 -12.71
C ARG A 68 -15.16 2.61 -14.04
N GLU A 69 -16.06 1.96 -14.74
CA GLU A 69 -16.60 2.41 -16.02
C GLU A 69 -17.08 3.88 -15.97
N SER A 70 -17.77 4.26 -14.88
CA SER A 70 -18.22 5.63 -14.66
C SER A 70 -17.07 6.64 -14.59
N ALA A 71 -15.93 6.26 -14.01
CA ALA A 71 -14.77 7.14 -13.91
C ALA A 71 -14.08 7.34 -15.27
N ILE A 72 -14.12 6.32 -16.12
CA ILE A 72 -13.61 6.37 -17.50
C ILE A 72 -14.55 7.23 -18.36
N ALA A 73 -15.86 6.94 -18.34
CA ALA A 73 -16.87 7.64 -19.15
C ALA A 73 -16.92 9.15 -18.82
N GLU A 74 -16.84 9.50 -17.54
CA GLU A 74 -16.86 10.89 -17.06
C GLU A 74 -15.48 11.55 -17.13
N LYS A 75 -14.43 10.83 -17.54
CA LYS A 75 -13.03 11.29 -17.54
C LYS A 75 -12.64 11.96 -16.22
N ARG A 76 -12.94 11.27 -15.11
CA ARG A 76 -12.60 11.76 -13.77
C ARG A 76 -11.09 11.95 -13.61
N GLN A 77 -10.67 12.63 -12.54
CA GLN A 77 -9.26 12.94 -12.31
C GLN A 77 -8.36 11.70 -12.34
N SER A 78 -8.79 10.56 -11.80
CA SER A 78 -8.05 9.30 -11.86
C SER A 78 -7.80 8.81 -13.29
N TRP A 79 -8.78 8.98 -14.19
CA TRP A 79 -8.62 8.67 -15.61
C TRP A 79 -7.61 9.63 -16.28
N LYS A 80 -7.75 10.94 -16.02
CA LYS A 80 -6.83 11.95 -16.57
C LYS A 80 -5.39 11.69 -16.12
N ASN A 81 -5.19 11.44 -14.82
CA ASN A 81 -3.88 11.14 -14.28
C ASN A 81 -3.18 9.98 -15.00
N ALA A 82 -3.90 8.91 -15.29
CA ALA A 82 -3.33 7.76 -15.98
C ALA A 82 -3.15 8.02 -17.50
N ALA A 83 -4.18 8.55 -18.16
CA ALA A 83 -4.18 8.78 -19.60
C ALA A 83 -3.16 9.85 -20.05
N GLU A 84 -3.00 10.94 -19.30
CA GLU A 84 -2.02 11.99 -19.56
C GLU A 84 -0.56 11.54 -19.37
N ASN A 85 -0.37 10.39 -18.72
CA ASN A 85 0.94 9.76 -18.53
C ASN A 85 1.11 8.48 -19.38
N ASP A 86 0.32 8.33 -20.45
CA ASP A 86 0.42 7.25 -21.43
C ASP A 86 0.25 5.84 -20.86
N PHE A 87 -0.50 5.68 -19.77
CA PHE A 87 -0.84 4.37 -19.26
C PHE A 87 -2.08 3.79 -19.94
N VAL A 88 -2.09 2.47 -20.10
CA VAL A 88 -3.29 1.73 -20.48
C VAL A 88 -4.32 1.84 -19.36
N VAL A 89 -5.53 2.30 -19.69
CA VAL A 89 -6.65 2.42 -18.75
C VAL A 89 -7.83 1.63 -19.28
N SER A 90 -8.37 0.73 -18.47
CA SER A 90 -9.59 0.03 -18.82
C SER A 90 -10.44 -0.32 -17.57
N THR A 91 -11.52 -1.05 -17.76
CA THR A 91 -12.41 -1.44 -16.66
C THR A 91 -11.82 -2.57 -15.82
N TYR A 92 -12.45 -2.84 -14.68
CA TYR A 92 -12.08 -3.95 -13.81
C TYR A 92 -12.23 -5.30 -14.56
N GLU A 93 -13.33 -5.45 -15.29
CA GLU A 93 -13.70 -6.66 -16.03
C GLU A 93 -12.69 -7.02 -17.13
N GLU A 94 -12.06 -6.01 -17.73
CA GLU A 94 -11.10 -6.23 -18.82
C GLU A 94 -9.68 -6.53 -18.33
N LEU A 95 -9.23 -5.87 -17.26
CA LEU A 95 -7.82 -5.98 -16.84
C LEU A 95 -7.59 -7.02 -15.75
N LEU A 96 -8.47 -7.11 -14.75
CA LEU A 96 -8.22 -7.97 -13.58
C LEU A 96 -8.13 -9.46 -13.87
N PRO A 97 -8.90 -10.03 -14.83
CA PRO A 97 -8.77 -11.46 -15.16
C PRO A 97 -7.39 -11.88 -15.69
N THR A 98 -6.58 -10.91 -16.13
CA THR A 98 -5.23 -11.18 -16.65
C THR A 98 -4.11 -10.70 -15.75
N ALA A 99 -4.42 -9.98 -14.67
CA ALA A 99 -3.45 -9.40 -13.76
C ALA A 99 -2.76 -10.47 -12.90
N ASP A 100 -1.44 -10.38 -12.80
CA ASP A 100 -0.64 -11.18 -11.86
C ASP A 100 -0.57 -10.52 -10.48
N LEU A 101 -0.43 -9.19 -10.47
CA LEU A 101 -0.43 -8.36 -9.28
C LEU A 101 -1.47 -7.26 -9.43
N VAL A 102 -2.40 -7.18 -8.49
CA VAL A 102 -3.39 -6.11 -8.38
C VAL A 102 -3.03 -5.24 -7.18
N ILE A 103 -2.79 -3.97 -7.41
CA ILE A 103 -2.39 -3.01 -6.36
C ILE A 103 -3.58 -2.09 -6.06
N ASN A 104 -4.14 -2.21 -4.87
CA ASN A 104 -5.24 -1.33 -4.43
C ASN A 104 -4.68 -0.04 -3.81
N LEU A 105 -4.76 1.06 -4.54
CA LEU A 105 -4.36 2.41 -4.11
C LEU A 105 -5.54 3.39 -4.11
N THR A 106 -6.72 2.86 -3.82
CA THR A 106 -7.92 3.68 -3.55
C THR A 106 -7.89 4.20 -2.11
N PRO A 107 -8.67 5.23 -1.78
CA PRO A 107 -8.78 5.70 -0.39
C PRO A 107 -9.31 4.61 0.54
N ASP A 108 -8.78 4.50 1.76
CA ASP A 108 -9.07 3.43 2.73
C ASP A 108 -10.56 3.23 2.98
N LYS A 109 -11.32 4.31 3.11
CA LYS A 109 -12.79 4.29 3.27
C LYS A 109 -13.55 3.57 2.14
N GLN A 110 -12.88 3.32 1.02
CA GLN A 110 -13.48 2.62 -0.14
C GLN A 110 -12.98 1.18 -0.27
N HIS A 111 -11.98 0.76 0.52
CA HIS A 111 -11.34 -0.54 0.35
C HIS A 111 -12.33 -1.70 0.39
N SER A 112 -13.20 -1.80 1.39
CA SER A 112 -14.19 -2.88 1.48
C SER A 112 -15.06 -2.99 0.23
N LYS A 113 -15.54 -1.86 -0.29
CA LYS A 113 -16.32 -1.84 -1.51
C LYS A 113 -15.50 -2.22 -2.74
N VAL A 114 -14.32 -1.62 -2.90
CA VAL A 114 -13.44 -1.87 -4.04
C VAL A 114 -12.97 -3.32 -4.06
N VAL A 115 -12.51 -3.85 -2.94
CA VAL A 115 -12.03 -5.23 -2.85
C VAL A 115 -13.17 -6.22 -3.13
N SER A 116 -14.39 -5.96 -2.66
CA SER A 116 -15.56 -6.78 -2.99
C SER A 116 -15.90 -6.78 -4.49
N GLU A 117 -15.65 -5.68 -5.21
CA GLU A 117 -15.82 -5.59 -6.66
C GLU A 117 -14.67 -6.24 -7.45
N VAL A 118 -13.43 -6.08 -6.97
CA VAL A 118 -12.19 -6.47 -7.65
C VAL A 118 -11.85 -7.94 -7.46
N MET A 119 -11.93 -8.44 -6.23
CA MET A 119 -11.48 -9.77 -5.85
C MET A 119 -12.14 -10.90 -6.66
N PRO A 120 -13.47 -10.89 -6.95
CA PRO A 120 -14.10 -11.92 -7.76
C PRO A 120 -13.58 -12.01 -9.20
N LEU A 121 -13.07 -10.89 -9.74
CA LEU A 121 -12.56 -10.79 -11.11
C LEU A 121 -11.10 -11.21 -11.24
N MET A 122 -10.36 -11.27 -10.13
CA MET A 122 -8.95 -11.66 -10.14
C MET A 122 -8.78 -13.13 -10.52
N LYS A 123 -7.77 -13.44 -11.33
CA LYS A 123 -7.42 -14.82 -11.67
C LYS A 123 -6.94 -15.59 -10.44
N LYS A 124 -7.02 -16.91 -10.49
CA LYS A 124 -6.46 -17.78 -9.46
C LYS A 124 -4.95 -17.57 -9.32
N GLY A 125 -4.46 -17.57 -8.09
CA GLY A 125 -3.04 -17.43 -7.80
C GLY A 125 -2.49 -16.02 -8.05
N ALA A 126 -3.35 -15.02 -8.31
CA ALA A 126 -2.91 -13.64 -8.39
C ALA A 126 -2.59 -13.08 -7.00
N CYS A 127 -1.81 -12.00 -6.99
CA CYS A 127 -1.47 -11.29 -5.77
C CYS A 127 -2.30 -10.02 -5.64
N LEU A 128 -2.86 -9.76 -4.45
CA LEU A 128 -3.53 -8.51 -4.07
C LEU A 128 -2.62 -7.73 -3.12
N SER A 129 -2.26 -6.51 -3.49
CA SER A 129 -1.42 -5.64 -2.67
C SER A 129 -2.22 -4.48 -2.08
N TYR A 130 -1.95 -4.22 -0.82
CA TYR A 130 -2.41 -3.06 -0.07
C TYR A 130 -1.26 -2.10 0.21
N SER A 131 -1.57 -0.83 0.45
CA SER A 131 -0.64 0.16 1.02
C SER A 131 -0.98 0.54 2.45
N HIS A 132 -2.11 0.03 2.97
CA HIS A 132 -2.53 0.20 4.36
C HIS A 132 -3.38 -1.00 4.78
N GLY A 133 -3.14 -1.51 5.99
CA GLY A 133 -3.73 -2.75 6.46
C GLY A 133 -5.15 -2.67 7.04
N PHE A 134 -5.74 -1.47 7.14
CA PHE A 134 -7.00 -1.21 7.86
C PHE A 134 -8.16 -2.12 7.42
N ASN A 135 -8.32 -2.34 6.13
CA ASN A 135 -9.40 -3.16 5.56
C ASN A 135 -9.37 -4.62 6.04
N ILE A 136 -8.16 -5.20 6.19
CA ILE A 136 -8.00 -6.57 6.71
C ILE A 136 -8.08 -6.58 8.22
N VAL A 137 -7.34 -5.68 8.90
CA VAL A 137 -7.16 -5.72 10.35
C VAL A 137 -8.40 -5.24 11.10
N GLU A 138 -8.97 -4.10 10.71
CA GLU A 138 -10.06 -3.46 11.46
C GLU A 138 -11.45 -3.77 10.87
N GLU A 139 -11.57 -3.80 9.53
CA GLU A 139 -12.84 -4.12 8.88
C GLU A 139 -13.07 -5.64 8.73
N GLY A 140 -12.02 -6.46 8.91
CA GLY A 140 -12.09 -7.92 8.88
C GLY A 140 -12.42 -8.48 7.50
N MET A 141 -11.96 -7.83 6.43
CA MET A 141 -12.21 -8.27 5.05
C MET A 141 -11.64 -9.66 4.82
N GLN A 142 -12.49 -10.58 4.40
CA GLN A 142 -12.08 -11.95 4.05
C GLN A 142 -11.64 -12.00 2.59
N ILE A 143 -10.42 -12.43 2.36
CA ILE A 143 -9.85 -12.58 1.02
C ILE A 143 -9.94 -14.04 0.59
N ARG A 144 -10.14 -14.29 -0.70
CA ARG A 144 -10.13 -15.63 -1.28
C ARG A 144 -8.82 -16.35 -0.94
N GLU A 145 -8.92 -17.61 -0.52
CA GLU A 145 -7.77 -18.42 -0.08
C GLU A 145 -6.74 -18.70 -1.19
N ASP A 146 -7.15 -18.59 -2.46
CA ASP A 146 -6.28 -18.80 -3.62
C ASP A 146 -5.47 -17.56 -4.03
N LEU A 147 -5.63 -16.43 -3.32
CA LEU A 147 -4.88 -15.21 -3.58
C LEU A 147 -3.74 -15.03 -2.58
N THR A 148 -2.59 -14.58 -3.08
CA THR A 148 -1.53 -14.05 -2.21
C THR A 148 -1.88 -12.63 -1.81
N VAL A 149 -1.70 -12.28 -0.53
CA VAL A 149 -1.98 -10.91 -0.03
C VAL A 149 -0.72 -10.32 0.57
N ILE A 150 -0.33 -9.17 0.05
CA ILE A 150 0.85 -8.44 0.51
C ILE A 150 0.49 -7.01 0.86
N MET A 151 1.38 -6.37 1.59
CA MET A 151 1.35 -4.93 1.81
C MET A 151 2.71 -4.33 1.46
N VAL A 152 2.67 -3.23 0.71
CA VAL A 152 3.83 -2.38 0.44
C VAL A 152 3.40 -0.95 0.69
N ALA A 153 3.89 -0.37 1.78
CA ALA A 153 3.47 0.92 2.31
C ALA A 153 4.64 1.91 2.36
N PRO A 154 4.88 2.69 1.29
CA PRO A 154 5.82 3.80 1.34
C PRO A 154 5.37 4.83 2.39
N LYS A 155 6.25 5.21 3.32
CA LYS A 155 5.94 6.12 4.42
C LYS A 155 6.22 7.58 4.04
N SER A 156 5.57 8.03 2.95
CA SER A 156 5.64 9.40 2.44
C SER A 156 4.45 9.69 1.53
N PRO A 157 4.07 10.96 1.35
CA PRO A 157 3.10 11.36 0.34
C PRO A 157 3.50 10.89 -1.06
N GLY A 158 2.53 10.61 -1.94
CA GLY A 158 2.81 10.10 -3.29
C GLY A 158 3.75 10.98 -4.12
N SER A 159 3.67 12.30 -3.98
CA SER A 159 4.60 13.24 -4.62
C SER A 159 6.06 13.02 -4.20
N GLU A 160 6.29 12.77 -2.91
CA GLU A 160 7.62 12.50 -2.37
C GLU A 160 8.13 11.12 -2.81
N VAL A 161 7.24 10.10 -2.88
CA VAL A 161 7.61 8.79 -3.43
C VAL A 161 8.20 8.92 -4.84
N ARG A 162 7.61 9.79 -5.67
CA ARG A 162 8.12 10.05 -7.02
C ARG A 162 9.40 10.89 -7.00
N ALA A 163 9.42 11.98 -6.25
CA ALA A 163 10.55 12.91 -6.20
C ALA A 163 11.83 12.20 -5.71
N GLU A 164 11.72 11.44 -4.62
CA GLU A 164 12.87 10.72 -4.06
C GLU A 164 13.32 9.53 -4.93
N TYR A 165 12.38 8.88 -5.63
CA TYR A 165 12.74 7.87 -6.64
C TYR A 165 13.61 8.47 -7.76
N LEU A 166 13.19 9.63 -8.33
CA LEU A 166 13.93 10.32 -9.39
C LEU A 166 15.30 10.82 -8.92
N ARG A 167 15.44 11.16 -7.63
CA ARG A 167 16.71 11.54 -7.01
C ARG A 167 17.62 10.34 -6.73
N GLY A 168 17.11 9.11 -6.86
CA GLY A 168 17.83 7.87 -6.59
C GLY A 168 17.86 7.44 -5.12
N PHE A 169 17.15 8.14 -4.23
CA PHE A 169 17.13 7.84 -2.79
C PHE A 169 15.98 6.92 -2.36
N GLY A 170 14.80 7.08 -2.96
CA GLY A 170 13.59 6.41 -2.50
C GLY A 170 13.05 6.93 -1.16
N VAL A 171 12.03 6.25 -0.63
CA VAL A 171 11.43 6.56 0.68
C VAL A 171 11.36 5.31 1.56
N PRO A 172 11.48 5.44 2.90
CA PRO A 172 11.33 4.30 3.79
C PRO A 172 9.99 3.59 3.53
N THR A 173 10.04 2.28 3.43
CA THR A 173 8.88 1.47 3.04
C THR A 173 8.68 0.31 4.00
N LEU A 174 7.45 0.08 4.43
CA LEU A 174 7.07 -1.11 5.17
C LEU A 174 6.53 -2.15 4.22
N ILE A 175 6.97 -3.40 4.37
CA ILE A 175 6.41 -4.54 3.64
C ILE A 175 5.91 -5.60 4.61
N ALA A 176 4.84 -6.29 4.21
CA ALA A 176 4.29 -7.41 4.96
C ALA A 176 3.62 -8.43 4.03
N VAL A 177 3.52 -9.67 4.50
CA VAL A 177 2.72 -10.74 3.87
C VAL A 177 1.62 -11.13 4.85
N HIS A 178 0.40 -11.29 4.35
CA HIS A 178 -0.72 -11.78 5.14
C HIS A 178 -0.63 -13.31 5.23
N GLY A 179 -0.30 -13.83 6.42
CA GLY A 179 0.06 -15.25 6.60
C GLY A 179 -1.04 -16.25 6.26
N GLU A 180 -2.32 -15.83 6.27
CA GLU A 180 -3.45 -16.67 5.88
C GLU A 180 -3.67 -16.70 4.35
N ASN A 181 -3.04 -15.80 3.61
CA ASN A 181 -3.19 -15.59 2.17
C ASN A 181 -1.83 -15.55 1.47
N ASP A 182 -1.08 -16.63 1.56
CA ASP A 182 0.15 -16.84 0.79
C ASP A 182 0.27 -18.31 0.36
N PRO A 183 -0.68 -18.77 -0.49
CA PRO A 183 -0.80 -20.18 -0.84
C PRO A 183 0.43 -20.73 -1.59
N ASN A 184 1.16 -19.87 -2.28
CA ASN A 184 2.36 -20.26 -3.04
C ASN A 184 3.66 -20.02 -2.26
N GLY A 185 3.63 -19.28 -1.15
CA GLY A 185 4.81 -18.90 -0.38
C GLY A 185 5.72 -17.89 -1.10
N ASP A 186 5.21 -17.18 -2.11
CA ASP A 186 5.97 -16.21 -2.92
C ASP A 186 5.65 -14.76 -2.57
N GLY A 187 4.78 -14.53 -1.60
CA GLY A 187 4.32 -13.19 -1.21
C GLY A 187 5.45 -12.26 -0.81
N LEU A 188 6.45 -12.73 -0.07
CA LEU A 188 7.58 -11.91 0.33
C LEU A 188 8.43 -11.46 -0.87
N GLU A 189 8.69 -12.35 -1.83
CA GLU A 189 9.49 -12.02 -3.02
C GLU A 189 8.75 -11.02 -3.92
N ILE A 190 7.43 -11.16 -4.04
CA ILE A 190 6.58 -10.19 -4.76
C ILE A 190 6.60 -8.83 -4.05
N ALA A 191 6.48 -8.79 -2.73
CA ALA A 191 6.52 -7.56 -1.94
C ALA A 191 7.87 -6.84 -2.06
N LYS A 192 8.99 -7.59 -2.00
CA LYS A 192 10.35 -7.08 -2.20
C LYS A 192 10.51 -6.48 -3.59
N ALA A 193 10.10 -7.20 -4.63
CA ALA A 193 10.20 -6.73 -6.01
C ALA A 193 9.35 -5.48 -6.26
N TYR A 194 8.14 -5.40 -5.68
CA TYR A 194 7.33 -4.19 -5.74
C TYR A 194 8.00 -3.02 -5.01
N CYS A 195 8.56 -3.27 -3.82
CA CYS A 195 9.31 -2.26 -3.06
C CYS A 195 10.50 -1.72 -3.87
N CYS A 196 11.29 -2.59 -4.50
CA CYS A 196 12.38 -2.19 -5.41
C CYS A 196 11.86 -1.38 -6.60
N GLY A 197 10.75 -1.79 -7.21
CA GLY A 197 10.12 -1.07 -8.32
C GLY A 197 9.67 0.33 -7.96
N THR A 198 9.37 0.59 -6.69
CA THR A 198 9.06 1.95 -6.19
C THR A 198 10.27 2.67 -5.61
N GLY A 199 11.43 2.01 -5.47
CA GLY A 199 12.68 2.58 -4.96
C GLY A 199 12.81 2.55 -3.44
N GLY A 200 11.91 1.85 -2.72
CA GLY A 200 11.93 1.79 -1.26
C GLY A 200 13.16 1.06 -0.69
N ASP A 201 13.70 0.09 -1.41
CA ASP A 201 14.92 -0.65 -1.07
C ASP A 201 16.15 0.25 -0.84
N ARG A 202 16.19 1.41 -1.50
CA ARG A 202 17.30 2.38 -1.40
C ARG A 202 17.28 3.17 -0.09
N ALA A 203 16.08 3.40 0.47
CA ALA A 203 15.91 4.22 1.69
C ALA A 203 15.82 3.40 2.97
N GLY A 204 15.51 2.11 2.85
CA GLY A 204 15.35 1.17 3.95
C GLY A 204 13.97 0.57 4.02
N VAL A 205 13.91 -0.73 4.24
CA VAL A 205 12.68 -1.53 4.25
C VAL A 205 12.49 -2.18 5.61
N LEU A 206 11.31 -1.98 6.15
CA LEU A 206 10.88 -2.62 7.39
C LEU A 206 9.95 -3.79 7.05
N TYR A 207 10.41 -5.01 7.29
CA TYR A 207 9.53 -6.17 7.26
C TYR A 207 8.71 -6.22 8.55
N SER A 208 7.39 -6.27 8.44
CA SER A 208 6.48 -6.17 9.56
C SER A 208 5.21 -6.98 9.34
N SER A 209 4.11 -6.58 9.95
CA SER A 209 2.79 -7.18 9.79
C SER A 209 1.73 -6.13 9.46
N PHE A 210 0.60 -6.58 8.92
CA PHE A 210 -0.57 -5.72 8.68
C PHE A 210 -1.03 -5.02 9.96
N THR A 211 -1.03 -5.74 11.08
CA THR A 211 -1.44 -5.20 12.38
C THR A 211 -0.49 -4.13 12.90
N ALA A 212 0.82 -4.36 12.79
CA ALA A 212 1.81 -3.40 13.26
C ALA A 212 1.78 -2.12 12.41
N GLU A 213 1.57 -2.27 11.09
CA GLU A 213 1.43 -1.14 10.18
C GLU A 213 0.22 -0.27 10.56
N VAL A 214 -0.97 -0.85 10.68
CA VAL A 214 -2.20 -0.11 11.02
C VAL A 214 -2.03 0.66 12.33
N LYS A 215 -1.47 0.03 13.35
CA LYS A 215 -1.28 0.67 14.67
C LYS A 215 -0.26 1.81 14.61
N SER A 216 0.85 1.62 13.92
CA SER A 216 1.90 2.63 13.82
C SER A 216 1.50 3.79 12.93
N ASP A 217 0.80 3.53 11.84
CA ASP A 217 0.34 4.53 10.89
C ASP A 217 -0.74 5.43 11.52
N LEU A 218 -1.77 4.83 12.11
CA LEU A 218 -2.81 5.58 12.81
C LEU A 218 -2.25 6.40 13.97
N MET A 219 -1.29 5.86 14.73
CA MET A 219 -0.65 6.62 15.81
C MET A 219 0.24 7.73 15.26
N GLY A 220 1.01 7.45 14.21
CA GLY A 220 1.90 8.43 13.58
C GLY A 220 1.15 9.58 12.93
N GLU A 221 0.18 9.27 12.07
CA GLU A 221 -0.57 10.29 11.35
C GLU A 221 -1.56 11.03 12.23
N GLN A 222 -2.42 10.32 12.96
CA GLN A 222 -3.52 10.92 13.71
C GLN A 222 -3.05 11.61 15.00
N THR A 223 -2.04 11.05 15.66
CA THR A 223 -1.61 11.53 16.97
C THR A 223 -0.42 12.48 16.87
N ILE A 224 0.60 12.12 16.09
CA ILE A 224 1.88 12.84 16.06
C ILE A 224 1.87 13.91 14.97
N LEU A 225 1.66 13.53 13.70
CA LEU A 225 1.83 14.45 12.56
C LEU A 225 0.65 15.42 12.38
N CYS A 226 -0.59 14.94 12.47
CA CYS A 226 -1.78 15.72 12.15
C CYS A 226 -2.59 16.13 13.38
N GLY A 227 -2.25 15.66 14.57
CA GLY A 227 -3.09 15.81 15.76
C GLY A 227 -2.41 16.45 16.96
N VAL A 228 -2.25 15.65 18.01
CA VAL A 228 -1.91 16.12 19.37
C VAL A 228 -0.59 16.86 19.44
N LEU A 229 0.46 16.45 18.73
CA LEU A 229 1.77 17.08 18.82
C LEU A 229 1.75 18.50 18.23
N GLN A 230 1.15 18.68 17.07
CA GLN A 230 1.03 20.00 16.44
C GLN A 230 0.16 20.93 17.28
N THR A 231 -1.02 20.45 17.68
CA THR A 231 -1.96 21.24 18.51
C THR A 231 -1.36 21.55 19.87
N GLY A 232 -0.72 20.59 20.52
CA GLY A 232 -0.04 20.76 21.80
C GLY A 232 1.12 21.75 21.72
N SER A 233 1.93 21.68 20.65
CA SER A 233 3.04 22.62 20.44
C SER A 233 2.54 24.05 20.20
N ILE A 234 1.49 24.21 19.39
CA ILE A 234 0.89 25.54 19.14
C ILE A 234 0.31 26.14 20.44
N LEU A 235 -0.43 25.34 21.22
CA LEU A 235 -0.99 25.74 22.49
C LEU A 235 0.10 26.09 23.51
N PHE A 236 1.17 25.31 23.58
CA PHE A 236 2.31 25.57 24.46
C PHE A 236 3.04 26.86 24.08
N LEU A 237 3.38 27.02 22.80
CA LEU A 237 4.06 28.23 22.31
C LEU A 237 3.18 29.48 22.46
N GLY A 238 1.87 29.38 22.22
CA GLY A 238 0.91 30.45 22.45
C GLY A 238 0.87 30.89 23.91
N ARG A 239 0.95 29.92 24.84
CA ARG A 239 0.93 30.20 26.28
C ARG A 239 2.23 30.82 26.80
N VAL A 240 3.38 30.36 26.24
CA VAL A 240 4.70 30.95 26.59
C VAL A 240 4.89 32.34 26.02
N GLY A 241 4.21 32.67 24.91
CA GLY A 241 4.25 33.98 24.28
C GLY A 241 3.24 34.99 24.87
N ASP A 242 2.35 34.57 25.77
CA ASP A 242 1.35 35.44 26.42
C ASP A 242 1.90 36.01 27.72
N PRO A 243 2.22 37.32 27.78
CA PRO A 243 2.75 37.96 29.00
C PRO A 243 1.72 38.05 30.14
N THR A 244 0.45 37.65 29.90
CA THR A 244 -0.62 37.62 30.90
C THR A 244 -0.89 36.25 31.48
N ALA A 245 -0.25 35.19 30.97
CA ALA A 245 -0.37 33.83 31.49
C ALA A 245 0.52 33.67 32.74
N SER A 246 -0.01 33.96 33.91
CA SER A 246 0.57 33.70 35.24
C SER A 246 0.09 32.37 35.79
#